data_f1ce4a1cdd4df61b39e4306f0dc01b19
#
_entry.id   f1ce4a1cdd4df61b39e4306f0dc01b19
#
_cell.length_a   1.000
_cell.length_b   1.000
_cell.length_c   1.000
_cell.angle_alpha   90.00
_cell.angle_beta   90.00
_cell.angle_gamma   90.00
#
_symmetry.space_group_name_H-M   'P 1'
#
loop_
_entity.id
_entity.type
_entity.pdbx_description
1 polymer ?
#
loop_
_entity_poly.entity_id
_entity_poly.type
_entity_poly.pdbx_seq_one_letter_code
_entity_poly.pdbx_strand_id
1 'polypeptide(L)'
;MHCAIHLKTHKSKINRQPSINNSAGFILISVLSFVLLTSLSLAAILNMTITQIGILGSEKSYLENFRLSEQKLISAERLISEGFKVDHLVEVESFRPKNFRGKAGINSQHYKLTAATTHPHGQTKLQSIIRVDTPKDKSSSPKKVAETPRKNERTVHRLEWKKP
;
A
#
# COMPACT_ATOMS: atom_id res chain seq x y z
N MET A 1 -90.59 48.79 -53.28
CA MET A 1 -89.23 49.22 -52.87
C MET A 1 -88.52 48.04 -52.28
N HIS A 2 -87.63 47.35 -53.02
CA HIS A 2 -86.87 46.22 -52.56
C HIS A 2 -85.41 46.64 -52.55
N CYS A 3 -84.83 46.71 -51.36
CA CYS A 3 -83.43 47.00 -51.17
C CYS A 3 -82.70 45.68 -51.07
N ALA A 4 -81.89 45.34 -52.08
CA ALA A 4 -81.05 44.15 -52.10
C ALA A 4 -79.70 44.51 -51.50
N ILE A 5 -79.38 43.92 -50.34
CA ILE A 5 -78.10 44.07 -49.69
C ILE A 5 -77.12 43.00 -50.24
N HIS A 6 -76.17 43.48 -51.02
CA HIS A 6 -75.05 42.63 -51.57
C HIS A 6 -74.01 42.45 -50.49
N LEU A 7 -74.00 41.26 -49.87
CA LEU A 7 -72.92 40.84 -48.95
C LEU A 7 -71.72 40.36 -49.78
N LYS A 8 -70.68 41.17 -49.83
CA LYS A 8 -69.35 40.80 -50.37
C LYS A 8 -68.63 39.94 -49.35
N THR A 9 -68.57 38.61 -49.57
CA THR A 9 -67.76 37.70 -48.80
C THR A 9 -66.27 37.88 -49.15
N HIS A 10 -65.56 38.54 -48.29
CA HIS A 10 -64.11 38.64 -48.35
C HIS A 10 -63.49 37.28 -47.95
N LYS A 11 -63.07 36.46 -48.95
CA LYS A 11 -62.27 35.29 -48.73
C LYS A 11 -60.84 35.70 -48.33
N SER A 12 -60.60 35.78 -47.02
CA SER A 12 -59.29 35.92 -46.47
C SER A 12 -58.42 34.63 -46.81
N LYS A 13 -57.56 34.76 -47.79
CA LYS A 13 -56.52 33.79 -48.05
C LYS A 13 -55.56 33.79 -46.83
N ILE A 14 -55.76 32.87 -45.88
CA ILE A 14 -54.79 32.57 -44.84
C ILE A 14 -53.64 31.96 -45.55
N ASN A 15 -52.61 32.76 -45.81
CA ASN A 15 -51.32 32.33 -46.31
C ASN A 15 -50.61 31.64 -45.15
N ARG A 16 -50.87 30.33 -44.96
CA ARG A 16 -50.12 29.50 -44.07
C ARG A 16 -48.71 29.32 -44.69
N GLN A 17 -47.80 30.22 -44.34
CA GLN A 17 -46.38 29.91 -44.55
C GLN A 17 -46.05 28.68 -43.72
N PRO A 18 -45.44 27.64 -44.33
CA PRO A 18 -44.90 26.54 -43.56
C PRO A 18 -43.75 27.13 -42.74
N SER A 19 -43.98 27.35 -41.44
CA SER A 19 -42.90 27.61 -40.51
C SER A 19 -42.03 26.33 -40.52
N ILE A 20 -40.98 26.35 -41.31
CA ILE A 20 -39.94 25.35 -41.25
C ILE A 20 -39.41 25.43 -39.85
N ASN A 21 -39.88 24.49 -39.00
CA ASN A 21 -39.40 24.36 -37.62
C ASN A 21 -37.92 24.01 -37.65
N ASN A 22 -37.02 24.99 -37.71
CA ASN A 22 -35.58 24.85 -37.54
C ASN A 22 -35.20 24.26 -36.15
N SER A 23 -36.19 24.14 -35.26
CA SER A 23 -36.07 23.54 -33.94
C SER A 23 -35.72 22.03 -33.98
N ALA A 24 -36.16 21.31 -35.02
CA ALA A 24 -35.86 19.88 -35.13
C ALA A 24 -34.32 19.60 -35.31
N GLY A 25 -33.67 20.45 -36.11
CA GLY A 25 -32.21 20.37 -36.29
C GLY A 25 -31.44 20.73 -35.02
N PHE A 26 -31.92 21.73 -34.26
CA PHE A 26 -31.28 22.11 -33.00
C PHE A 26 -31.41 21.02 -31.93
N ILE A 27 -32.58 20.38 -31.84
CA ILE A 27 -32.80 19.26 -30.91
C ILE A 27 -31.82 18.08 -31.22
N LEU A 28 -31.67 17.76 -32.49
CA LEU A 28 -30.74 16.67 -32.90
C LEU A 28 -29.30 16.97 -32.50
N ILE A 29 -28.84 18.20 -32.75
CA ILE A 29 -27.47 18.63 -32.39
C ILE A 29 -27.29 18.62 -30.87
N SER A 30 -28.25 19.10 -30.08
CA SER A 30 -28.13 19.10 -28.63
C SER A 30 -28.14 17.69 -28.04
N VAL A 31 -28.95 16.78 -28.57
CA VAL A 31 -28.92 15.36 -28.13
C VAL A 31 -27.59 14.70 -28.48
N LEU A 32 -27.06 14.94 -29.68
CA LEU A 32 -25.79 14.38 -30.11
C LEU A 32 -24.62 14.91 -29.28
N SER A 33 -24.65 16.22 -28.95
CA SER A 33 -23.66 16.83 -28.07
C SER A 33 -23.73 16.27 -26.65
N PHE A 34 -24.92 16.03 -26.12
CA PHE A 34 -25.12 15.44 -24.81
C PHE A 34 -24.61 13.98 -24.76
N VAL A 35 -24.91 13.17 -25.77
CA VAL A 35 -24.41 11.79 -25.88
C VAL A 35 -22.89 11.78 -25.97
N LEU A 36 -22.30 12.69 -26.72
CA LEU A 36 -20.85 12.80 -26.86
C LEU A 36 -20.19 13.18 -25.52
N LEU A 37 -20.74 14.17 -24.82
CA LEU A 37 -20.24 14.57 -23.50
C LEU A 37 -20.35 13.46 -22.46
N THR A 38 -21.49 12.75 -22.44
CA THR A 38 -21.67 11.63 -21.51
C THR A 38 -20.73 10.47 -21.81
N SER A 39 -20.51 10.15 -23.10
CA SER A 39 -19.56 9.12 -23.52
C SER A 39 -18.12 9.47 -23.13
N LEU A 40 -17.71 10.72 -23.32
CA LEU A 40 -16.39 11.20 -22.92
C LEU A 40 -16.18 11.13 -21.41
N SER A 41 -17.19 11.55 -20.65
CA SER A 41 -17.16 11.48 -19.19
C SER A 41 -17.05 10.03 -18.69
N LEU A 42 -17.80 9.11 -19.30
CA LEU A 42 -17.73 7.69 -18.95
C LEU A 42 -16.35 7.11 -19.24
N ALA A 43 -15.75 7.44 -20.39
CA ALA A 43 -14.41 7.00 -20.73
C ALA A 43 -13.36 7.52 -19.73
N ALA A 44 -13.48 8.77 -19.28
CA ALA A 44 -12.60 9.34 -18.25
C ALA A 44 -12.71 8.60 -16.91
N ILE A 45 -13.94 8.29 -16.47
CA ILE A 45 -14.20 7.54 -15.23
C ILE A 45 -13.61 6.13 -15.32
N LEU A 46 -13.78 5.44 -16.45
CA LEU A 46 -13.23 4.11 -16.64
C LEU A 46 -11.70 4.12 -16.56
N ASN A 47 -11.03 5.06 -17.21
CA ASN A 47 -9.57 5.19 -17.13
C ASN A 47 -9.08 5.46 -15.70
N MET A 48 -9.77 6.31 -14.97
CA MET A 48 -9.46 6.58 -13.56
C MET A 48 -9.62 5.31 -12.70
N THR A 49 -10.69 4.56 -12.91
CA THR A 49 -10.96 3.31 -12.18
C THR A 49 -9.87 2.25 -12.44
N ILE A 50 -9.45 2.07 -13.69
CA ILE A 50 -8.38 1.13 -14.05
C ILE A 50 -7.08 1.51 -13.35
N THR A 51 -6.73 2.80 -13.34
CA THR A 51 -5.54 3.31 -12.66
C THR A 51 -5.61 3.06 -11.15
N GLN A 52 -6.76 3.31 -10.52
CA GLN A 52 -6.96 3.05 -9.09
C GLN A 52 -6.83 1.57 -8.74
N ILE A 53 -7.38 0.67 -9.55
CA ILE A 53 -7.23 -0.78 -9.35
C ILE A 53 -5.75 -1.19 -9.43
N GLY A 54 -5.00 -0.62 -10.38
CA GLY A 54 -3.56 -0.86 -10.49
C GLY A 54 -2.78 -0.41 -9.25
N ILE A 55 -3.09 0.77 -8.72
CA ILE A 55 -2.47 1.29 -7.49
C ILE A 55 -2.80 0.40 -6.29
N LEU A 56 -4.08 0.06 -6.09
CA LEU A 56 -4.51 -0.81 -4.99
C LEU A 56 -3.86 -2.19 -5.06
N GLY A 57 -3.71 -2.75 -6.26
CA GLY A 57 -3.00 -4.02 -6.48
C GLY A 57 -1.53 -3.94 -6.05
N SER A 58 -0.84 -2.86 -6.39
CA SER A 58 0.57 -2.65 -6.00
C SER A 58 0.72 -2.41 -4.50
N GLU A 59 -0.18 -1.64 -3.88
CA GLU A 59 -0.19 -1.41 -2.43
C GLU A 59 -0.42 -2.71 -1.65
N LYS A 60 -1.39 -3.53 -2.08
CA LYS A 60 -1.64 -4.83 -1.46
C LYS A 60 -0.40 -5.72 -1.51
N SER A 61 0.22 -5.83 -2.68
CA SER A 61 1.46 -6.60 -2.85
C SER A 61 2.59 -6.08 -1.98
N TYR A 62 2.72 -4.75 -1.87
CA TYR A 62 3.72 -4.13 -0.99
C TYR A 62 3.48 -4.47 0.49
N LEU A 63 2.23 -4.36 0.96
CA LEU A 63 1.87 -4.69 2.34
C LEU A 63 2.10 -6.17 2.67
N GLU A 64 1.78 -7.08 1.76
CA GLU A 64 2.05 -8.51 1.92
C GLU A 64 3.55 -8.78 2.03
N ASN A 65 4.36 -8.19 1.16
CA ASN A 65 5.82 -8.32 1.19
C ASN A 65 6.43 -7.71 2.46
N PHE A 66 5.92 -6.57 2.88
CA PHE A 66 6.33 -5.95 4.14
C PHE A 66 6.06 -6.88 5.31
N ARG A 67 4.84 -7.42 5.40
CA ARG A 67 4.44 -8.37 6.46
C ARG A 67 5.29 -9.63 6.46
N LEU A 68 5.59 -10.20 5.29
CA LEU A 68 6.46 -11.37 5.16
C LEU A 68 7.90 -11.06 5.62
N SER A 69 8.44 -9.90 5.24
CA SER A 69 9.77 -9.46 5.68
C SER A 69 9.81 -9.24 7.20
N GLU A 70 8.75 -8.65 7.76
CA GLU A 70 8.61 -8.46 9.21
C GLU A 70 8.56 -9.80 9.95
N GLN A 71 7.76 -10.75 9.48
CA GLN A 71 7.68 -12.08 10.07
C GLN A 71 9.03 -12.81 10.05
N LYS A 72 9.80 -12.70 8.95
CA LYS A 72 11.16 -13.25 8.86
C LYS A 72 12.08 -12.62 9.90
N LEU A 73 12.03 -11.29 10.08
CA LEU A 73 12.84 -10.60 11.09
C LEU A 73 12.47 -11.04 12.51
N ILE A 74 11.19 -11.08 12.85
CA ILE A 74 10.72 -11.51 14.17
C ILE A 74 11.14 -12.94 14.47
N SER A 75 11.02 -13.84 13.48
CA SER A 75 11.46 -15.23 13.61
C SER A 75 12.97 -15.32 13.82
N ALA A 76 13.76 -14.54 13.09
CA ALA A 76 15.21 -14.49 13.22
C ALA A 76 15.64 -13.93 14.60
N GLU A 77 15.01 -12.86 15.08
CA GLU A 77 15.26 -12.30 16.41
C GLU A 77 14.99 -13.33 17.52
N ARG A 78 13.90 -14.08 17.38
CA ARG A 78 13.55 -15.16 18.32
C ARG A 78 14.60 -16.25 18.31
N LEU A 79 15.02 -16.75 17.14
CA LEU A 79 16.05 -17.77 17.02
C LEU A 79 17.39 -17.31 17.64
N ILE A 80 17.78 -16.06 17.41
CA ILE A 80 18.99 -15.48 18.01
C ILE A 80 18.85 -15.39 19.54
N SER A 81 17.67 -15.03 20.06
CA SER A 81 17.41 -15.00 21.50
C SER A 81 17.54 -16.38 22.15
N GLU A 82 17.09 -17.41 21.46
CA GLU A 82 17.17 -18.81 21.88
C GLU A 82 18.59 -19.40 21.67
N GLY A 83 19.47 -18.69 20.95
CA GLY A 83 20.86 -19.09 20.69
C GLY A 83 21.06 -19.99 19.48
N PHE A 84 20.02 -20.09 18.63
CA PHE A 84 20.11 -20.83 17.38
C PHE A 84 20.75 -19.98 16.27
N LYS A 85 21.40 -20.65 15.33
CA LYS A 85 21.89 -20.00 14.11
C LYS A 85 20.68 -19.68 13.19
N VAL A 86 20.70 -18.50 12.61
CA VAL A 86 19.70 -18.06 11.64
C VAL A 86 20.27 -18.31 10.25
N ASP A 87 20.06 -19.51 9.73
CA ASP A 87 20.49 -19.85 8.38
C ASP A 87 19.32 -19.62 7.41
N HIS A 88 19.58 -18.96 6.27
CA HIS A 88 18.71 -18.80 5.09
C HIS A 88 17.49 -17.89 5.16
N LEU A 89 17.04 -17.44 6.32
CA LEU A 89 15.86 -16.58 6.44
C LEU A 89 16.18 -15.10 6.29
N VAL A 90 17.31 -14.68 6.83
CA VAL A 90 17.70 -13.29 6.98
C VAL A 90 19.23 -13.19 6.91
N GLU A 91 19.74 -12.16 6.25
CA GLU A 91 21.16 -11.84 6.29
C GLU A 91 21.52 -11.28 7.67
N VAL A 92 22.46 -11.92 8.34
CA VAL A 92 22.89 -11.57 9.70
C VAL A 92 24.31 -11.05 9.67
N GLU A 93 24.50 -9.79 10.02
CA GLU A 93 25.80 -9.15 10.16
C GLU A 93 26.05 -8.82 11.63
N SER A 94 27.10 -9.37 12.22
CA SER A 94 27.52 -8.98 13.56
C SER A 94 28.44 -7.78 13.49
N PHE A 95 28.20 -6.77 14.31
CA PHE A 95 29.05 -5.58 14.34
C PHE A 95 29.27 -5.08 15.77
N ARG A 96 30.34 -4.32 15.94
CA ARG A 96 30.68 -3.69 17.21
C ARG A 96 30.56 -2.17 17.06
N PRO A 97 29.61 -1.51 17.76
CA PRO A 97 29.53 -0.06 17.71
C PRO A 97 30.81 0.61 18.26
N LYS A 98 31.31 1.62 17.57
CA LYS A 98 32.57 2.30 17.92
C LYS A 98 32.58 2.90 19.35
N ASN A 99 31.42 3.29 19.88
CA ASN A 99 31.28 3.99 21.16
C ASN A 99 30.60 3.14 22.25
N PHE A 100 30.56 1.82 22.07
CA PHE A 100 29.87 0.96 23.02
C PHE A 100 30.72 0.72 24.26
N ARG A 101 30.32 1.30 25.41
CA ARG A 101 30.81 0.95 26.73
C ARG A 101 29.93 -0.16 27.30
N GLY A 102 30.39 -1.39 27.22
CA GLY A 102 29.68 -2.54 27.80
C GLY A 102 29.58 -2.43 29.32
N LYS A 103 28.47 -2.90 29.89
CA LYS A 103 28.35 -3.04 31.34
C LYS A 103 29.28 -4.14 31.84
N ALA A 104 29.95 -3.92 32.98
CA ALA A 104 30.79 -4.93 33.60
C ALA A 104 29.96 -6.19 33.91
N GLY A 105 30.46 -7.37 33.52
CA GLY A 105 29.76 -8.63 33.76
C GLY A 105 28.72 -9.05 32.69
N ILE A 106 28.56 -8.29 31.63
CA ILE A 106 27.66 -8.60 30.52
C ILE A 106 28.46 -8.64 29.22
N ASN A 107 28.27 -9.69 28.43
CA ASN A 107 28.79 -9.77 27.07
C ASN A 107 27.67 -9.36 26.11
N SER A 108 27.82 -8.17 25.49
CA SER A 108 26.84 -7.64 24.57
C SER A 108 27.29 -7.80 23.13
N GLN A 109 26.49 -8.45 22.32
CA GLN A 109 26.71 -8.60 20.89
C GLN A 109 25.62 -7.84 20.11
N HIS A 110 26.03 -7.17 19.05
CA HIS A 110 25.12 -6.42 18.19
C HIS A 110 24.99 -7.13 16.85
N TYR A 111 23.77 -7.26 16.39
CA TYR A 111 23.44 -7.89 15.12
C TYR A 111 22.59 -6.92 14.29
N LYS A 112 22.95 -6.84 13.03
CA LYS A 112 22.13 -6.18 12.00
C LYS A 112 21.47 -7.29 11.18
N LEU A 113 20.18 -7.34 11.21
CA LEU A 113 19.36 -8.32 10.50
C LEU A 113 18.76 -7.63 9.27
N THR A 114 18.90 -8.26 8.11
CA THR A 114 18.33 -7.75 6.87
C THR A 114 17.44 -8.84 6.26
N ALA A 115 16.14 -8.61 6.25
CA ALA A 115 15.17 -9.45 5.55
C ALA A 115 14.83 -8.82 4.19
N ALA A 116 14.90 -9.63 3.14
CA ALA A 116 14.50 -9.25 1.81
C ALA A 116 13.38 -10.16 1.30
N THR A 117 12.36 -9.56 0.67
CA THR A 117 11.34 -10.26 -0.08
C THR A 117 11.25 -9.68 -1.48
N THR A 118 11.25 -10.55 -2.48
CA THR A 118 11.17 -10.16 -3.89
C THR A 118 9.80 -10.52 -4.42
N HIS A 119 9.20 -9.57 -5.14
CA HIS A 119 7.91 -9.72 -5.81
C HIS A 119 8.04 -9.23 -7.27
N PRO A 120 7.18 -9.64 -8.21
CA PRO A 120 7.22 -9.17 -9.59
C PRO A 120 7.26 -7.65 -9.76
N HIS A 121 6.73 -6.90 -8.80
CA HIS A 121 6.67 -5.42 -8.84
C HIS A 121 7.74 -4.73 -8.00
N GLY A 122 8.70 -5.46 -7.41
CA GLY A 122 9.79 -4.86 -6.65
C GLY A 122 10.34 -5.72 -5.53
N GLN A 123 11.29 -5.16 -4.80
CA GLN A 123 11.94 -5.79 -3.64
C GLN A 123 11.69 -4.94 -2.39
N THR A 124 11.24 -5.59 -1.34
CA THR A 124 11.13 -4.97 -0.02
C THR A 124 12.27 -5.45 0.86
N LYS A 125 13.06 -4.52 1.39
CA LYS A 125 14.12 -4.81 2.37
C LYS A 125 13.75 -4.16 3.69
N LEU A 126 13.84 -4.92 4.77
CA LEU A 126 13.70 -4.43 6.13
C LEU A 126 14.98 -4.73 6.91
N GLN A 127 15.39 -3.78 7.74
CA GLN A 127 16.56 -3.93 8.59
C GLN A 127 16.17 -3.74 10.04
N SER A 128 16.67 -4.60 10.91
CA SER A 128 16.55 -4.48 12.36
C SER A 128 17.93 -4.55 12.99
N ILE A 129 18.18 -3.69 13.97
CA ILE A 129 19.40 -3.71 14.77
C ILE A 129 19.01 -4.17 16.16
N ILE A 130 19.58 -5.28 16.59
CA ILE A 130 19.34 -5.87 17.90
C ILE A 130 20.64 -5.98 18.70
N ARG A 131 20.51 -5.86 20.01
CA ARG A 131 21.56 -6.15 20.97
C ARG A 131 21.17 -7.36 21.79
N VAL A 132 22.05 -8.33 21.87
CA VAL A 132 21.89 -9.52 22.69
C VAL A 132 22.85 -9.42 23.86
N ASP A 133 22.32 -9.34 25.05
CA ASP A 133 23.08 -9.29 26.30
C ASP A 133 23.12 -10.70 26.91
N THR A 134 24.33 -11.25 27.09
CA THR A 134 24.57 -12.55 27.72
C THR A 134 25.33 -12.31 29.01
N PRO A 135 24.85 -12.78 30.17
CA PRO A 135 25.60 -12.66 31.40
C PRO A 135 26.91 -13.42 31.29
N LYS A 136 28.02 -12.85 31.75
CA LYS A 136 29.29 -13.55 31.87
C LYS A 136 29.18 -14.51 33.06
N ASP A 137 29.19 -15.81 32.78
CA ASP A 137 29.29 -16.81 33.85
C ASP A 137 30.54 -16.57 34.68
N LYS A 138 30.37 -16.21 35.93
CA LYS A 138 31.44 -16.08 36.92
C LYS A 138 31.88 -17.45 37.43
N SER A 139 31.69 -18.50 36.66
CA SER A 139 31.97 -19.88 37.10
C SER A 139 33.29 -20.39 36.57
N SER A 140 34.37 -19.97 37.23
CA SER A 140 35.55 -20.81 37.34
C SER A 140 35.65 -21.32 38.78
N SER A 141 34.65 -22.01 39.27
CA SER A 141 34.76 -22.78 40.52
C SER A 141 34.02 -24.10 40.33
N PRO A 142 34.71 -25.24 40.41
CA PRO A 142 34.09 -26.55 40.27
C PRO A 142 33.42 -26.92 41.59
N LYS A 143 32.18 -26.44 41.84
CA LYS A 143 31.33 -27.01 42.88
C LYS A 143 30.19 -27.78 42.23
N LYS A 144 30.33 -29.11 42.30
CA LYS A 144 29.28 -30.09 42.12
C LYS A 144 28.00 -29.65 42.87
N VAL A 145 26.95 -29.33 42.18
CA VAL A 145 25.58 -29.58 42.62
C VAL A 145 24.76 -29.74 41.36
N ALA A 146 24.09 -30.90 41.29
CA ALA A 146 23.08 -31.18 40.26
C ALA A 146 21.90 -30.21 40.45
N GLU A 147 21.83 -29.20 39.66
CA GLU A 147 20.66 -28.35 39.56
C GLU A 147 20.33 -28.15 38.09
N THR A 148 19.04 -28.34 37.80
CA THR A 148 18.30 -28.01 36.57
C THR A 148 18.99 -26.96 35.73
N PRO A 149 19.10 -27.15 34.40
CA PRO A 149 19.74 -26.17 33.52
C PRO A 149 19.00 -24.82 33.67
N ARG A 150 19.59 -23.87 34.38
CA ARG A 150 19.14 -22.48 34.37
C ARG A 150 19.18 -22.04 32.92
N LYS A 151 17.99 -21.83 32.35
CA LYS A 151 17.79 -21.23 31.04
C LYS A 151 18.60 -19.93 31.06
N ASN A 152 19.74 -19.89 30.38
CA ASN A 152 20.56 -18.68 30.25
C ASN A 152 19.66 -17.61 29.65
N GLU A 153 19.18 -16.71 30.48
CA GLU A 153 18.22 -15.69 30.13
C GLU A 153 18.93 -14.64 29.28
N ARG A 154 18.95 -14.86 27.97
CA ARG A 154 19.45 -13.90 27.00
C ARG A 154 18.40 -12.82 26.83
N THR A 155 18.78 -11.58 27.04
CA THR A 155 17.87 -10.44 26.86
C THR A 155 18.16 -9.81 25.50
N VAL A 156 17.15 -9.75 24.67
CA VAL A 156 17.22 -9.10 23.34
C VAL A 156 16.59 -7.72 23.41
N HIS A 157 17.37 -6.72 23.04
CA HIS A 157 16.92 -5.34 22.93
C HIS A 157 16.91 -4.91 21.48
N ARG A 158 15.75 -4.62 20.92
CA ARG A 158 15.64 -4.01 19.60
C ARG A 158 16.01 -2.52 19.72
N LEU A 159 17.03 -2.09 18.98
CA LEU A 159 17.56 -0.72 19.07
C LEU A 159 16.96 0.20 17.99
N GLU A 160 16.74 -0.30 16.80
CA GLU A 160 16.27 0.52 15.67
C GLU A 160 15.61 -0.32 14.57
N TRP A 161 14.56 0.23 13.99
CA TRP A 161 13.99 -0.21 12.72
C TRP A 161 14.37 0.81 11.65
N LYS A 162 15.05 0.36 10.60
CA LYS A 162 15.30 1.19 9.42
C LYS A 162 14.58 0.62 8.23
N LYS A 163 13.81 1.47 7.58
CA LYS A 163 13.42 1.30 6.19
C LYS A 163 14.57 1.84 5.37
N PRO A 164 15.18 1.05 4.48
CA PRO A 164 16.25 1.51 3.60
C PRO A 164 15.74 2.56 2.62
#